data_90048881e91d107ff3c1821d4ab3ae50
#
_entry.id   90048881e91d107ff3c1821d4ab3ae50
#
_cell.length_a   1.000
_cell.length_b   1.000
_cell.length_c   1.000
_cell.angle_alpha   90.00
_cell.angle_beta   90.00
_cell.angle_gamma   90.00
#
_symmetry.space_group_name_H-M   'P 1'
#
loop_
_entity.id
_entity.type
_entity.pdbx_description
1 polymer ?
#
loop_
_entity_poly.entity_id
_entity_poly.type
_entity_poly.pdbx_seq_one_letter_code
_entity_poly.pdbx_strand_id
1 'polypeptide(L)'
;MRKLLTKEKKLILCLLKKIDISFNCPNLNEVYVEDMDDGGMGSLYFISEIKERKNRKMLKSIAELTVKDKDGITISITLNIDHEGKLFELDIWKVDFSPLIDYPEC
;
A
#
# COMPACT_ATOMS: atom_id res chain seq x y z
N MET A 1 0.24 -13.22 -8.04
CA MET A 1 -0.94 -12.84 -7.22
C MET A 1 -0.93 -13.64 -5.95
N ARG A 2 -1.10 -12.98 -4.83
CA ARG A 2 -1.09 -13.62 -3.50
C ARG A 2 -1.99 -12.83 -2.54
N LYS A 3 -2.27 -13.43 -1.39
CA LYS A 3 -2.96 -12.73 -0.30
C LYS A 3 -1.99 -11.83 0.46
N LEU A 4 -2.52 -10.85 1.17
CA LEU A 4 -1.72 -9.97 2.03
C LEU A 4 -1.06 -10.76 3.15
N LEU A 5 0.19 -10.40 3.45
CA LEU A 5 0.88 -10.88 4.65
C LEU A 5 0.35 -10.15 5.89
N THR A 6 0.53 -10.76 7.06
CA THR A 6 0.09 -10.15 8.33
C THR A 6 0.66 -8.76 8.54
N LYS A 7 1.95 -8.55 8.26
CA LYS A 7 2.61 -7.25 8.41
C LYS A 7 2.02 -6.19 7.47
N GLU A 8 1.61 -6.61 6.26
CA GLU A 8 0.98 -5.72 5.28
C GLU A 8 -0.42 -5.30 5.72
N LYS A 9 -1.21 -6.26 6.22
CA LYS A 9 -2.54 -5.97 6.78
C LYS A 9 -2.46 -4.98 7.94
N LYS A 10 -1.49 -5.16 8.84
CA LYS A 10 -1.30 -4.27 9.98
C LYS A 10 -0.99 -2.84 9.54
N LEU A 11 -0.12 -2.68 8.56
CA LEU A 11 0.22 -1.37 8.03
C LEU A 11 -1.00 -0.70 7.39
N ILE A 12 -1.73 -1.42 6.56
CA ILE A 12 -2.93 -0.89 5.89
C ILE A 12 -3.98 -0.47 6.93
N LEU A 13 -4.25 -1.31 7.92
CA LEU A 13 -5.21 -0.97 8.98
C LEU A 13 -4.79 0.26 9.77
N CYS A 14 -3.51 0.40 10.05
CA CYS A 14 -3.00 1.58 10.73
C CYS A 14 -3.17 2.85 9.88
N LEU A 15 -2.86 2.77 8.58
CA LEU A 15 -3.07 3.89 7.66
C LEU A 15 -4.55 4.30 7.62
N LEU A 16 -5.45 3.32 7.55
CA LEU A 16 -6.89 3.58 7.48
C LEU A 16 -7.44 4.25 8.75
N LYS A 17 -6.83 4.04 9.90
CA LYS A 17 -7.22 4.72 11.14
C LYS A 17 -6.91 6.22 11.13
N LYS A 18 -6.05 6.68 10.24
CA LYS A 18 -5.59 8.07 10.17
C LYS A 18 -6.36 8.91 9.17
N ILE A 19 -7.29 8.32 8.42
CA ILE A 19 -8.03 9.03 7.39
C ILE A 19 -9.26 9.71 7.95
N ASP A 20 -9.58 10.90 7.40
CA ASP A 20 -10.75 11.69 7.79
C ASP A 20 -11.94 11.50 6.87
N ILE A 21 -11.79 10.67 5.83
CA ILE A 21 -12.86 10.42 4.87
C ILE A 21 -13.52 9.08 5.15
N SER A 22 -14.77 8.97 4.77
CA SER A 22 -15.47 7.70 4.81
C SER A 22 -14.93 6.79 3.70
N PHE A 23 -14.34 5.67 4.09
CA PHE A 23 -13.83 4.67 3.15
C PHE A 23 -14.37 3.29 3.53
N ASN A 24 -14.97 2.62 2.55
CA ASN A 24 -15.51 1.28 2.74
C ASN A 24 -14.41 0.25 2.53
N CYS A 25 -13.69 -0.11 3.61
CA CYS A 25 -12.58 -1.05 3.56
C CYS A 25 -13.09 -2.48 3.30
N PRO A 26 -12.54 -3.19 2.30
CA PRO A 26 -12.87 -4.59 2.11
C PRO A 26 -12.28 -5.46 3.23
N ASN A 27 -12.70 -6.71 3.28
CA ASN A 27 -12.08 -7.69 4.17
C ASN A 27 -10.65 -7.99 3.68
N LEU A 28 -9.66 -7.51 4.40
CA LEU A 28 -8.26 -7.65 4.00
C LEU A 28 -7.78 -9.10 3.95
N ASN A 29 -8.48 -10.03 4.61
CA ASN A 29 -8.14 -11.45 4.52
C ASN A 29 -8.54 -12.06 3.18
N GLU A 30 -9.35 -11.39 2.40
CA GLU A 30 -9.83 -11.86 1.10
C GLU A 30 -9.25 -11.07 -0.07
N VAL A 31 -8.37 -10.11 0.21
CA VAL A 31 -7.75 -9.26 -0.81
C VAL A 31 -6.53 -9.95 -1.40
N TYR A 32 -6.40 -9.89 -2.72
CA TYR A 32 -5.23 -10.38 -3.46
C TYR A 32 -4.40 -9.19 -3.94
N VAL A 33 -3.09 -9.37 -3.92
CA VAL A 33 -2.12 -8.34 -4.33
C VAL A 33 -1.04 -8.91 -5.24
N GLU A 34 -0.34 -8.02 -5.94
CA GLU A 34 0.89 -8.33 -6.66
C GLU A 34 1.99 -7.42 -6.17
N ASP A 35 3.18 -7.97 -5.97
CA ASP A 35 4.35 -7.17 -5.65
C ASP A 35 4.75 -6.33 -6.85
N MET A 36 5.08 -5.04 -6.59
CA MET A 36 5.68 -4.21 -7.62
C MET A 36 7.16 -4.54 -7.76
N ASP A 37 7.68 -4.39 -8.97
CA ASP A 37 9.11 -4.50 -9.23
C ASP A 37 9.76 -3.14 -8.92
N ASP A 38 9.97 -2.89 -7.62
CA ASP A 38 10.43 -1.60 -7.09
C ASP A 38 11.78 -1.69 -6.36
N GLY A 39 12.56 -2.74 -6.64
CA GLY A 39 13.86 -2.91 -5.98
C GLY A 39 13.76 -3.35 -4.53
N GLY A 40 12.69 -4.02 -4.15
CA GLY A 40 12.52 -4.55 -2.79
C GLY A 40 12.00 -3.54 -1.77
N MET A 41 11.36 -2.46 -2.22
CA MET A 41 10.78 -1.46 -1.31
C MET A 41 9.41 -1.86 -0.75
N GLY A 42 8.79 -2.92 -1.26
CA GLY A 42 7.59 -3.51 -0.67
C GLY A 42 6.26 -2.98 -1.18
N SER A 43 6.25 -2.20 -2.24
CA SER A 43 5.02 -1.68 -2.83
C SER A 43 4.16 -2.79 -3.44
N LEU A 44 2.85 -2.58 -3.42
CA LEU A 44 1.86 -3.57 -3.84
C LEU A 44 0.81 -2.98 -4.77
N TYR A 45 0.35 -3.79 -5.73
CA TYR A 45 -0.89 -3.54 -6.45
C TYR A 45 -2.01 -4.37 -5.84
N PHE A 46 -3.16 -3.75 -5.58
CA PHE A 46 -4.37 -4.48 -5.19
C PHE A 46 -5.08 -4.99 -6.45
N ILE A 47 -5.40 -6.29 -6.48
CA ILE A 47 -6.03 -6.92 -7.62
C ILE A 47 -7.54 -6.67 -7.58
N SER A 48 -8.12 -6.32 -8.73
CA SER A 48 -9.57 -6.20 -8.89
C SER A 48 -10.07 -7.42 -9.69
N GLU A 49 -11.16 -8.05 -9.22
CA GLU A 49 -11.80 -9.14 -9.95
C GLU A 49 -12.58 -8.64 -11.16
N ILE A 50 -12.94 -7.36 -11.16
CA ILE A 50 -13.85 -6.77 -12.15
C ILE A 50 -13.07 -6.10 -13.28
N LYS A 51 -11.88 -5.58 -12.98
CA LYS A 51 -11.16 -4.72 -13.91
C LYS A 51 -9.66 -5.01 -13.87
N GLU A 52 -9.05 -5.18 -15.05
CA GLU A 52 -7.60 -5.35 -15.12
C GLU A 52 -6.89 -4.05 -14.73
N ARG A 53 -5.68 -4.17 -14.13
CA ARG A 53 -4.89 -3.03 -13.69
C ARG A 53 -4.69 -1.98 -14.77
N LYS A 54 -4.41 -2.39 -16.01
CA LYS A 54 -4.20 -1.46 -17.14
C LYS A 54 -5.40 -0.59 -17.44
N ASN A 55 -6.60 -1.01 -17.02
CA ASN A 55 -7.86 -0.29 -17.22
C ASN A 55 -8.30 0.49 -15.99
N ARG A 56 -7.50 0.44 -14.92
CA ARG A 56 -7.75 1.17 -13.68
C ARG A 56 -6.87 2.40 -13.66
N LYS A 57 -7.39 3.48 -13.07
CA LYS A 57 -6.65 4.73 -12.90
C LYS A 57 -6.69 5.15 -11.44
N MET A 58 -5.56 5.59 -10.93
CA MET A 58 -5.48 6.16 -9.59
C MET A 58 -6.32 7.43 -9.53
N LEU A 59 -7.16 7.53 -8.50
CA LEU A 59 -7.90 8.75 -8.20
C LEU A 59 -7.10 9.66 -7.28
N LYS A 60 -6.71 9.12 -6.11
CA LYS A 60 -5.99 9.89 -5.09
C LYS A 60 -5.38 9.00 -4.03
N SER A 61 -4.45 9.56 -3.26
CA SER A 61 -3.98 8.97 -2.01
C SER A 61 -4.98 9.30 -0.91
N ILE A 62 -5.32 8.32 -0.09
CA ILE A 62 -6.25 8.49 1.03
C ILE A 62 -5.55 8.48 2.39
N ALA A 63 -4.30 8.00 2.45
CA ALA A 63 -3.52 7.98 3.67
C ALA A 63 -2.03 8.09 3.34
N GLU A 64 -1.29 8.73 4.21
CA GLU A 64 0.16 8.90 4.08
C GLU A 64 0.83 8.70 5.44
N LEU A 65 2.03 8.15 5.41
CA LEU A 65 2.85 7.95 6.59
C LEU A 65 4.31 8.08 6.22
N THR A 66 5.09 8.74 7.07
CA THR A 66 6.54 8.83 6.91
C THR A 66 7.19 8.23 8.15
N VAL A 67 8.06 7.26 7.95
CA VAL A 67 8.82 6.59 9.02
C VAL A 67 10.27 6.45 8.60
N LYS A 68 11.12 5.91 9.48
CA LYS A 68 12.52 5.63 9.16
C LYS A 68 12.78 4.14 9.25
N ASP A 69 13.59 3.63 8.32
CA ASP A 69 14.12 2.28 8.37
C ASP A 69 15.24 2.19 9.42
N LYS A 70 15.71 0.98 9.69
CA LYS A 70 16.79 0.73 10.68
C LYS A 70 18.07 1.51 10.42
N ASP A 71 18.36 1.80 9.16
CA ASP A 71 19.53 2.57 8.76
C ASP A 71 19.32 4.10 8.86
N GLY A 72 18.17 4.54 9.37
CA GLY A 72 17.84 5.96 9.49
C GLY A 72 17.34 6.61 8.21
N ILE A 73 17.24 5.87 7.11
CA ILE A 73 16.75 6.40 5.84
C ILE A 73 15.22 6.49 5.85
N THR A 74 14.70 7.61 5.38
CA THR A 74 13.26 7.90 5.38
C THR A 74 12.52 6.99 4.41
N ILE A 75 11.37 6.48 4.87
CA ILE A 75 10.41 5.71 4.07
C ILE A 75 9.12 6.51 4.00
N SER A 76 8.63 6.76 2.79
CA SER A 76 7.34 7.40 2.52
C SER A 76 6.34 6.35 2.08
N ILE A 77 5.16 6.34 2.70
CA ILE A 77 4.13 5.33 2.45
C ILE A 77 2.83 6.04 2.08
N THR A 78 2.20 5.62 0.99
CA THR A 78 0.89 6.14 0.58
C THR A 78 -0.04 4.99 0.23
N LEU A 79 -1.31 5.15 0.61
CA LEU A 79 -2.37 4.23 0.22
C LEU A 79 -3.27 4.93 -0.79
N ASN A 80 -3.40 4.35 -1.97
CA ASN A 80 -4.08 4.96 -3.11
C ASN A 80 -5.34 4.19 -3.47
N ILE A 81 -6.37 4.92 -3.89
CA ILE A 81 -7.60 4.34 -4.43
C ILE A 81 -7.77 4.70 -5.90
N ASP A 82 -8.55 3.91 -6.61
CA ASP A 82 -8.89 4.16 -8.00
C ASP A 82 -10.16 5.03 -8.14
N HIS A 83 -10.55 5.30 -9.39
CA HIS A 83 -11.72 6.12 -9.69
C HIS A 83 -13.05 5.52 -9.20
N GLU A 84 -13.08 4.24 -8.89
CA GLU A 84 -14.26 3.56 -8.34
C GLU A 84 -14.24 3.54 -6.81
N GLY A 85 -13.23 4.16 -6.19
CA GLY A 85 -13.08 4.20 -4.74
C GLY A 85 -12.55 2.91 -4.13
N LYS A 86 -11.95 2.03 -4.94
CA LYS A 86 -11.39 0.75 -4.49
C LYS A 86 -9.90 0.89 -4.22
N LEU A 87 -9.38 0.07 -3.31
CA LEU A 87 -7.93 0.01 -3.07
C LEU A 87 -7.21 -0.29 -4.38
N PHE A 88 -6.19 0.50 -4.69
CA PHE A 88 -5.44 0.39 -5.94
C PHE A 88 -3.97 0.04 -5.70
N GLU A 89 -3.27 0.84 -4.89
CA GLU A 89 -1.85 0.65 -4.63
C GLU A 89 -1.51 0.98 -3.18
N LEU A 90 -0.56 0.23 -2.62
CA LEU A 90 0.18 0.62 -1.44
C LEU A 90 1.59 0.95 -1.90
N ASP A 91 1.94 2.23 -1.94
CA ASP A 91 3.26 2.68 -2.38
C ASP A 91 4.17 2.87 -1.18
N ILE A 92 5.29 2.16 -1.19
CA ILE A 92 6.33 2.27 -0.18
C ILE A 92 7.62 2.71 -0.89
N TRP A 93 8.12 3.89 -0.53
CA TRP A 93 9.30 4.46 -1.15
C TRP A 93 10.35 4.81 -0.10
N LYS A 94 11.48 4.13 -0.18
CA LYS A 94 12.67 4.49 0.60
C LYS A 94 13.44 5.53 -0.20
N VAL A 95 13.70 6.68 0.39
CA VAL A 95 14.11 7.89 -0.36
C VAL A 95 15.45 7.74 -1.09
N ASP A 96 16.30 6.81 -0.70
CA ASP A 96 17.57 6.52 -1.39
C ASP A 96 17.47 5.36 -2.39
N PHE A 97 16.24 4.82 -2.62
CA PHE A 97 15.95 3.71 -3.51
C PHE A 97 16.58 2.37 -3.13
N SER A 98 17.11 2.23 -1.93
CA SER A 98 17.61 0.94 -1.44
C SER A 98 16.46 0.06 -0.96
N PRO A 99 16.66 -1.27 -0.89
CA PRO A 99 15.63 -2.16 -0.35
C PRO A 99 15.32 -1.87 1.11
N LEU A 100 14.11 -2.21 1.57
CA LEU A 100 13.76 -2.16 2.98
C LEU A 100 14.64 -3.12 3.78
N ILE A 101 15.09 -2.66 4.96
CA ILE A 101 15.75 -3.52 5.94
C ILE A 101 14.67 -4.19 6.77
N ASP A 102 13.73 -3.39 7.29
CA ASP A 102 12.55 -3.87 8.01
C ASP A 102 11.28 -3.34 7.37
N TYR A 103 10.22 -4.14 7.41
CA TYR A 103 8.93 -3.69 6.94
C TYR A 103 8.40 -2.59 7.86
N PRO A 104 7.86 -1.47 7.29
CA PRO A 104 7.41 -0.35 8.10
C PRO A 104 6.33 -0.73 9.09
N GLU A 105 6.44 -0.21 10.30
CA GLU A 105 5.42 -0.31 11.33
C GLU A 105 4.85 1.08 11.63
N CYS A 106 3.59 1.09 11.99
CA CYS A 106 2.88 2.32 12.26
C CYS A 106 2.82 2.62 13.77
#